data_a62a483dabaaf8786f74e34174542c81
#
_entry.id   a62a483dabaaf8786f74e34174542c81
#
_cell.length_a   1.000
_cell.length_b   1.000
_cell.length_c   1.000
_cell.angle_alpha   90.00
_cell.angle_beta   90.00
_cell.angle_gamma   90.00
#
_symmetry.space_group_name_H-M   'P 1'
#
loop_
_entity.id
_entity.type
_entity.pdbx_description
1 polymer ?
#
loop_
_entity_poly.entity_id
_entity_poly.type
_entity_poly.pdbx_seq_one_letter_code
_entity_poly.pdbx_strand_id
1 'polypeptide(L)'
;MKVYLGRAVSGELGPRSLEAIQLAHRALREFGAGILAERVADPDYRPGLDRPELIAEMMHRELLEADAGCMEMTGRSTGVGFEAGWLLGRGRPVLALYDADVPPASSVVRFPPFDHCVPFGYRDLMDVGGAVTDFCRTIAAHAAYRAEG
;
A
#
# COMPACT_ATOMS: atom_id res chain seq x y z
N MET A 1 -7.28 7.60 -11.18
CA MET A 1 -6.30 6.66 -10.60
C MET A 1 -6.91 6.04 -9.36
N LYS A 2 -6.90 4.71 -9.27
CA LYS A 2 -7.34 3.92 -8.11
C LYS A 2 -6.13 3.31 -7.41
N VAL A 3 -5.99 3.54 -6.11
CA VAL A 3 -4.87 3.04 -5.30
C VAL A 3 -5.37 2.02 -4.29
N TYR A 4 -4.77 0.85 -4.30
CA TYR A 4 -5.04 -0.21 -3.32
C TYR A 4 -4.22 0.04 -2.05
N LEU A 5 -4.90 0.08 -0.90
CA LEU A 5 -4.25 0.15 0.41
C LEU A 5 -4.03 -1.24 0.99
N GLY A 6 -2.82 -1.49 1.51
CA GLY A 6 -2.49 -2.73 2.19
C GLY A 6 -1.81 -2.49 3.53
N ARG A 7 -2.23 -3.22 4.55
CA ARG A 7 -1.63 -3.26 5.89
C ARG A 7 -1.89 -4.62 6.53
N ALA A 8 -0.95 -5.10 7.32
CA ALA A 8 -1.21 -6.24 8.19
C ALA A 8 -2.33 -5.91 9.18
N VAL A 9 -3.37 -6.72 9.20
CA VAL A 9 -4.54 -6.56 10.10
C VAL A 9 -4.61 -7.67 11.15
N SER A 10 -3.75 -8.67 11.05
CA SER A 10 -3.59 -9.78 11.99
C SER A 10 -2.14 -10.24 11.99
N GLY A 11 -1.75 -10.99 13.01
CA GLY A 11 -0.40 -11.50 13.16
C GLY A 11 0.56 -10.45 13.72
N GLU A 12 1.77 -10.37 13.15
CA GLU A 12 2.82 -9.44 13.60
C GLU A 12 2.61 -8.05 13.01
N LEU A 13 2.02 -7.16 13.81
CA LEU A 13 1.73 -5.78 13.40
C LEU A 13 2.92 -4.87 13.72
N GLY A 14 3.23 -3.95 12.82
CA GLY A 14 4.18 -2.87 13.13
C GLY A 14 3.56 -1.89 14.14
N PRO A 15 4.35 -1.36 15.08
CA PRO A 15 3.84 -0.52 16.18
C PRO A 15 3.15 0.76 15.70
N ARG A 16 3.55 1.32 14.57
CA ARG A 16 2.98 2.55 13.98
C ARG A 16 2.24 2.30 12.67
N SER A 17 2.03 1.03 12.29
CA SER A 17 1.42 0.65 11.00
C SER A 17 0.03 1.24 10.77
N LEU A 18 -0.81 1.25 11.79
CA LEU A 18 -2.17 1.80 11.68
C LEU A 18 -2.14 3.31 11.42
N GLU A 19 -1.33 4.04 12.19
CA GLU A 19 -1.21 5.49 12.03
C GLU A 19 -0.64 5.85 10.67
N ALA A 20 0.39 5.12 10.21
CA ALA A 20 0.99 5.32 8.89
C ALA A 20 -0.04 5.12 7.76
N ILE A 21 -0.84 4.04 7.82
CA ILE A 21 -1.85 3.78 6.78
C ILE A 21 -3.01 4.78 6.85
N GLN A 22 -3.36 5.31 8.02
CA GLN A 22 -4.35 6.37 8.17
C GLN A 22 -3.87 7.69 7.55
N LEU A 23 -2.60 8.03 7.72
CA LEU A 23 -1.99 9.20 7.07
C LEU A 23 -1.92 9.03 5.55
N ALA A 24 -1.55 7.83 5.08
CA ALA A 24 -1.57 7.50 3.67
C ALA A 24 -2.99 7.62 3.07
N HIS A 25 -3.99 7.07 3.75
CA HIS A 25 -5.39 7.17 3.36
C HIS A 25 -5.84 8.64 3.22
N ARG A 26 -5.51 9.48 4.21
CA ARG A 26 -5.81 10.92 4.18
C ARG A 26 -5.17 11.60 2.97
N ALA A 27 -3.88 11.36 2.75
CA ALA A 27 -3.14 11.94 1.62
C ALA A 27 -3.71 11.51 0.26
N LEU A 28 -4.12 10.26 0.10
CA LEU A 28 -4.79 9.76 -1.10
C LEU A 28 -6.12 10.47 -1.35
N ARG A 29 -6.92 10.68 -0.30
CA ARG A 29 -8.19 11.42 -0.40
C ARG A 29 -7.97 12.88 -0.79
N GLU A 30 -7.01 13.55 -0.17
CA GLU A 30 -6.65 14.95 -0.48
C GLU A 30 -6.12 15.08 -1.90
N PHE A 31 -5.42 14.08 -2.41
CA PHE A 31 -4.97 14.02 -3.80
C PHE A 31 -6.12 13.79 -4.80
N GLY A 32 -7.26 13.26 -4.35
CA GLY A 32 -8.41 12.90 -5.20
C GLY A 32 -8.29 11.53 -5.85
N ALA A 33 -7.48 10.61 -5.29
CA ALA A 33 -7.41 9.23 -5.74
C ALA A 33 -8.65 8.43 -5.30
N GLY A 34 -9.11 7.51 -6.13
CA GLY A 34 -10.02 6.46 -5.69
C GLY A 34 -9.26 5.46 -4.81
N ILE A 35 -9.80 5.12 -3.64
CA ILE A 35 -9.13 4.24 -2.69
C ILE A 35 -9.83 2.89 -2.67
N LEU A 36 -9.06 1.84 -2.88
CA LEU A 36 -9.49 0.45 -2.76
C LEU A 36 -8.97 -0.15 -1.45
N ALA A 37 -9.70 -1.10 -0.88
CA ALA A 37 -9.40 -1.69 0.41
C ALA A 37 -9.33 -0.67 1.58
N GLU A 38 -10.07 0.42 1.49
CA GLU A 38 -10.10 1.53 2.46
C GLU A 38 -10.32 1.07 3.91
N ARG A 39 -10.98 -0.06 4.11
CA ARG A 39 -11.22 -0.71 5.40
C ARG A 39 -9.96 -0.98 6.22
N VAL A 40 -8.79 -1.14 5.59
CA VAL A 40 -7.54 -1.41 6.33
C VAL A 40 -7.06 -0.20 7.14
N ALA A 41 -7.58 0.99 6.87
CA ALA A 41 -7.32 2.21 7.66
C ALA A 41 -8.26 2.34 8.88
N ASP A 42 -9.30 1.52 8.96
CA ASP A 42 -10.21 1.48 10.11
C ASP A 42 -9.54 0.75 11.29
N PRO A 43 -9.41 1.38 12.48
CA PRO A 43 -8.82 0.74 13.65
C PRO A 43 -9.63 -0.45 14.17
N ASP A 44 -10.92 -0.47 13.88
CA ASP A 44 -11.84 -1.53 14.31
C ASP A 44 -12.00 -2.64 13.27
N TYR A 45 -11.41 -2.48 12.08
CA TYR A 45 -11.48 -3.51 11.06
C TYR A 45 -10.84 -4.81 11.53
N ARG A 46 -11.65 -5.85 11.51
CA ARG A 46 -11.21 -7.23 11.73
C ARG A 46 -11.69 -8.07 10.55
N PRO A 47 -10.80 -8.71 9.80
CA PRO A 47 -11.22 -9.63 8.75
C PRO A 47 -12.11 -10.72 9.37
N GLY A 48 -13.29 -10.90 8.81
CA GLY A 48 -14.22 -11.95 9.26
C GLY A 48 -13.59 -13.32 9.02
N LEU A 49 -13.41 -14.09 10.08
CA LEU A 49 -12.84 -15.45 9.99
C LEU A 49 -13.89 -16.47 9.51
N ASP A 50 -15.18 -16.10 9.56
CA ASP A 50 -16.29 -17.00 9.23
C ASP A 50 -16.48 -17.23 7.72
N ARG A 51 -15.97 -16.33 6.89
CA ARG A 51 -16.10 -16.39 5.42
C ARG A 51 -14.82 -15.94 4.71
N PRO A 52 -13.69 -16.64 4.87
CA PRO A 52 -12.40 -16.24 4.31
C PRO A 52 -12.40 -16.20 2.77
N GLU A 53 -13.21 -17.03 2.12
CA GLU A 53 -13.37 -17.04 0.68
C GLU A 53 -13.93 -15.72 0.13
N LEU A 54 -14.85 -15.09 0.84
CA LEU A 54 -15.42 -13.79 0.42
C LEU A 54 -14.38 -12.66 0.55
N ILE A 55 -13.51 -12.74 1.55
CA ILE A 55 -12.41 -11.77 1.71
C ILE A 55 -11.44 -11.91 0.54
N ALA A 56 -11.09 -13.13 0.16
CA ALA A 56 -10.20 -13.39 -0.97
C ALA A 56 -10.80 -12.93 -2.30
N GLU A 57 -12.09 -13.17 -2.54
CA GLU A 57 -12.79 -12.69 -3.74
C GLU A 57 -12.85 -11.17 -3.82
N MET A 58 -13.16 -10.51 -2.70
CA MET A 58 -13.22 -9.05 -2.61
C MET A 58 -11.83 -8.44 -2.88
N MET A 59 -10.80 -8.95 -2.21
CA MET A 59 -9.41 -8.54 -2.40
C MET A 59 -8.99 -8.70 -3.87
N HIS A 60 -9.27 -9.85 -4.50
CA HIS A 60 -8.91 -10.09 -5.89
C HIS A 60 -9.59 -9.10 -6.83
N ARG A 61 -10.88 -8.81 -6.63
CA ARG A 61 -11.63 -7.82 -7.42
C ARG A 61 -11.02 -6.43 -7.31
N GLU A 62 -10.71 -5.99 -6.08
CA GLU A 62 -10.08 -4.69 -5.83
C GLU A 62 -8.68 -4.60 -6.45
N LEU A 63 -7.87 -5.66 -6.37
CA LEU A 63 -6.55 -5.71 -7.00
C LEU A 63 -6.63 -5.61 -8.52
N LEU A 64 -7.65 -6.21 -9.16
CA LEU A 64 -7.88 -6.09 -10.60
C LEU A 64 -8.15 -4.65 -11.04
N GLU A 65 -8.82 -3.87 -10.20
CA GLU A 65 -9.16 -2.47 -10.47
C GLU A 65 -8.04 -1.48 -10.13
N ALA A 66 -7.03 -1.90 -9.36
CA ALA A 66 -5.99 -1.01 -8.88
C ALA A 66 -5.03 -0.58 -9.99
N ASP A 67 -4.76 0.71 -10.06
CA ASP A 67 -3.71 1.29 -10.90
C ASP A 67 -2.35 1.27 -10.20
N ALA A 68 -2.35 1.28 -8.87
CA ALA A 68 -1.16 1.31 -8.01
C ALA A 68 -1.48 0.73 -6.63
N GLY A 69 -0.44 0.45 -5.84
CA GLY A 69 -0.54 0.06 -4.43
C GLY A 69 0.17 1.02 -3.49
N CYS A 70 -0.39 1.19 -2.29
CA CYS A 70 0.27 1.82 -1.16
C CYS A 70 0.22 0.85 0.01
N MET A 71 1.34 0.23 0.32
CA MET A 71 1.45 -0.91 1.23
C MET A 71 2.27 -0.55 2.46
N GLU A 72 1.72 -0.72 3.64
CA GLU A 72 2.47 -0.63 4.89
C GLU A 72 3.02 -2.03 5.23
N MET A 73 4.33 -2.17 5.21
CA MET A 73 5.04 -3.45 5.20
C MET A 73 6.02 -3.62 6.38
N THR A 74 5.83 -2.88 7.47
CA THR A 74 6.66 -3.02 8.67
C THR A 74 6.48 -4.39 9.32
N GLY A 75 5.23 -4.80 9.50
CA GLY A 75 4.88 -6.10 10.06
C GLY A 75 5.00 -7.22 9.02
N ARG A 76 5.26 -8.44 9.50
CA ARG A 76 5.27 -9.63 8.64
C ARG A 76 3.85 -10.04 8.29
N SER A 77 3.49 -9.94 7.04
CA SER A 77 2.17 -10.33 6.55
C SER A 77 2.27 -11.01 5.20
N THR A 78 1.88 -12.27 5.15
CA THR A 78 1.77 -13.02 3.90
C THR A 78 0.78 -12.38 2.94
N GLY A 79 -0.36 -11.88 3.47
CA GLY A 79 -1.40 -11.22 2.67
C GLY A 79 -0.88 -9.97 1.98
N VAL A 80 -0.29 -9.05 2.72
CA VAL A 80 0.28 -7.81 2.15
C VAL A 80 1.40 -8.10 1.15
N GLY A 81 2.24 -9.09 1.45
CA GLY A 81 3.29 -9.54 0.51
C GLY A 81 2.71 -10.11 -0.78
N PHE A 82 1.63 -10.91 -0.69
CA PHE A 82 0.91 -11.43 -1.85
C PHE A 82 0.30 -10.31 -2.70
N GLU A 83 -0.40 -9.36 -2.07
CA GLU A 83 -1.03 -8.22 -2.72
C GLU A 83 0.00 -7.33 -3.46
N ALA A 84 1.09 -6.98 -2.77
CA ALA A 84 2.18 -6.21 -3.37
C ALA A 84 2.83 -6.95 -4.54
N GLY A 85 3.14 -8.23 -4.38
CA GLY A 85 3.72 -9.08 -5.43
C GLY A 85 2.80 -9.23 -6.63
N TRP A 86 1.49 -9.33 -6.41
CA TRP A 86 0.50 -9.40 -7.48
C TRP A 86 0.46 -8.12 -8.32
N LEU A 87 0.45 -6.94 -7.66
CA LEU A 87 0.50 -5.64 -8.34
C LEU A 87 1.80 -5.46 -9.13
N LEU A 88 2.94 -5.73 -8.50
CA LEU A 88 4.26 -5.62 -9.13
C LEU A 88 4.40 -6.56 -10.33
N GLY A 89 3.93 -7.81 -10.23
CA GLY A 89 3.93 -8.77 -11.31
C GLY A 89 3.09 -8.36 -12.53
N ARG A 90 2.17 -7.42 -12.34
CA ARG A 90 1.36 -6.81 -13.41
C ARG A 90 1.89 -5.45 -13.87
N GLY A 91 3.08 -5.05 -13.44
CA GLY A 91 3.67 -3.77 -13.78
C GLY A 91 2.95 -2.57 -13.12
N ARG A 92 2.18 -2.80 -12.06
CA ARG A 92 1.54 -1.73 -11.31
C ARG A 92 2.52 -1.19 -10.27
N PRO A 93 2.71 0.14 -10.18
CA PRO A 93 3.64 0.71 -9.20
C PRO A 93 3.14 0.50 -7.77
N VAL A 94 4.09 0.28 -6.86
CA VAL A 94 3.82 0.08 -5.43
C VAL A 94 4.70 1.01 -4.61
N LEU A 95 4.08 1.80 -3.72
CA LEU A 95 4.76 2.48 -2.63
C LEU A 95 4.81 1.53 -1.43
N ALA A 96 6.02 1.11 -1.04
CA ALA A 96 6.26 0.24 0.11
C ALA A 96 6.68 1.07 1.32
N LEU A 97 5.72 1.41 2.17
CA LEU A 97 5.95 2.12 3.44
C LEU A 97 6.49 1.15 4.48
N TYR A 98 7.47 1.56 5.27
CA TYR A 98 7.91 0.79 6.43
C TYR A 98 8.48 1.72 7.52
N ASP A 99 8.35 1.30 8.76
CA ASP A 99 8.94 1.97 9.91
C ASP A 99 10.46 1.76 9.92
N ALA A 100 11.23 2.84 9.72
CA ALA A 100 12.69 2.76 9.64
C ALA A 100 13.37 2.51 10.99
N ASP A 101 12.64 2.71 12.09
CA ASP A 101 13.15 2.52 13.45
C ASP A 101 12.91 1.10 14.00
N VAL A 102 12.13 0.30 13.28
CA VAL A 102 11.89 -1.11 13.61
C VAL A 102 12.91 -1.99 12.87
N PRO A 103 13.46 -3.06 13.50
CA PRO A 103 14.32 -4.02 12.81
C PRO A 103 13.69 -4.48 11.50
N PRO A 104 14.47 -4.61 10.42
CA PRO A 104 13.91 -4.60 9.09
C PRO A 104 12.86 -5.69 8.89
N ALA A 105 11.73 -5.27 8.38
CA ALA A 105 10.93 -6.09 7.49
C ALA A 105 11.86 -6.76 6.44
N SER A 106 11.35 -7.67 5.65
CA SER A 106 12.13 -8.34 4.59
C SER A 106 13.06 -7.37 3.85
N SER A 107 14.28 -7.79 3.56
CA SER A 107 15.24 -7.03 2.75
C SER A 107 14.65 -6.61 1.40
N VAL A 108 13.72 -7.39 0.85
CA VAL A 108 13.01 -7.10 -0.41
C VAL A 108 12.14 -5.84 -0.31
N VAL A 109 11.64 -5.49 0.88
CA VAL A 109 10.87 -4.25 1.09
C VAL A 109 11.79 -3.03 1.03
N ARG A 110 12.99 -3.15 1.60
CA ARG A 110 13.98 -2.05 1.63
C ARG A 110 14.75 -1.89 0.34
N PHE A 111 14.98 -3.00 -0.35
CA PHE A 111 15.76 -3.09 -1.59
C PHE A 111 14.99 -3.90 -2.63
N PRO A 112 13.85 -3.38 -3.12
CA PRO A 112 13.04 -4.12 -4.08
C PRO A 112 13.78 -4.28 -5.41
N PRO A 113 13.66 -5.47 -6.05
CA PRO A 113 14.28 -5.72 -7.34
C PRO A 113 13.47 -5.18 -8.53
N PHE A 114 12.45 -4.36 -8.27
CA PHE A 114 11.54 -3.82 -9.29
C PHE A 114 11.62 -2.31 -9.32
N ASP A 115 11.90 -1.71 -10.49
CA ASP A 115 12.04 -0.26 -10.67
C ASP A 115 10.75 0.52 -10.34
N HIS A 116 9.59 -0.13 -10.41
CA HIS A 116 8.30 0.45 -10.09
C HIS A 116 7.82 0.15 -8.64
N CYS A 117 8.69 -0.40 -7.82
CA CYS A 117 8.49 -0.48 -6.37
C CYS A 117 9.31 0.61 -5.68
N VAL A 118 8.63 1.53 -5.01
CA VAL A 118 9.25 2.66 -4.32
C VAL A 118 9.28 2.39 -2.82
N PRO A 119 10.42 2.06 -2.23
CA PRO A 119 10.52 1.89 -0.78
C PRO A 119 10.58 3.27 -0.09
N PHE A 120 9.81 3.43 0.98
CA PHE A 120 9.85 4.61 1.82
C PHE A 120 9.87 4.23 3.30
N GLY A 121 11.05 4.39 3.92
CA GLY A 121 11.24 4.18 5.35
C GLY A 121 10.93 5.46 6.12
N TYR A 122 9.78 5.52 6.80
CA TYR A 122 9.44 6.67 7.63
C TYR A 122 10.05 6.56 9.03
N ARG A 123 10.64 7.65 9.51
CA ARG A 123 11.03 7.87 10.90
C ARG A 123 10.02 8.77 11.59
N ASP A 124 9.63 9.85 10.90
CA ASP A 124 8.51 10.69 11.29
C ASP A 124 7.27 10.28 10.50
N LEU A 125 6.18 10.02 11.21
CA LEU A 125 4.89 9.71 10.60
C LEU A 125 4.37 10.85 9.72
N MET A 126 4.73 12.10 10.03
CA MET A 126 4.32 13.27 9.24
C MET A 126 4.86 13.23 7.81
N ASP A 127 5.95 12.51 7.55
CA ASP A 127 6.54 12.39 6.22
C ASP A 127 5.73 11.46 5.29
N VAL A 128 4.90 10.58 5.86
CA VAL A 128 4.10 9.60 5.09
C VAL A 128 3.18 10.29 4.09
N GLY A 129 2.49 11.35 4.51
CA GLY A 129 1.58 12.08 3.64
C GLY A 129 2.27 12.68 2.40
N GLY A 130 3.45 13.26 2.60
CA GLY A 130 4.30 13.79 1.53
C GLY A 130 4.74 12.71 0.54
N ALA A 131 5.24 11.59 1.06
CA ALA A 131 5.68 10.46 0.24
C ALA A 131 4.54 9.89 -0.64
N VAL A 132 3.34 9.75 -0.08
CA VAL A 132 2.15 9.29 -0.81
C VAL A 132 1.76 10.28 -1.91
N THR A 133 1.76 11.57 -1.60
CA THR A 133 1.42 12.62 -2.57
C THR A 133 2.40 12.64 -3.74
N ASP A 134 3.70 12.54 -3.47
CA ASP A 134 4.74 12.54 -4.50
C ASP A 134 4.68 11.28 -5.35
N PHE A 135 4.40 10.13 -4.75
CA PHE A 135 4.14 8.88 -5.47
C PHE A 135 2.96 9.03 -6.45
N CYS A 136 1.83 9.57 -5.98
CA CYS A 136 0.66 9.81 -6.82
C CYS A 136 0.94 10.77 -7.97
N ARG A 137 1.68 11.86 -7.73
CA ARG A 137 2.11 12.80 -8.78
C ARG A 137 2.95 12.13 -9.85
N THR A 138 3.90 11.29 -9.44
CA THR A 138 4.76 10.55 -10.35
C THR A 138 3.95 9.63 -11.27
N ILE A 139 2.98 8.89 -10.72
CA ILE A 139 2.11 8.01 -11.52
C ILE A 139 1.25 8.82 -12.49
N ALA A 140 0.65 9.91 -12.02
CA ALA A 140 -0.19 10.77 -12.86
C ALA A 140 0.59 11.37 -14.04
N ALA A 141 1.82 11.81 -13.81
CA ALA A 141 2.70 12.33 -14.86
C ALA A 141 3.05 11.26 -15.91
N HIS A 142 3.36 10.02 -15.49
CA HIS A 142 3.63 8.93 -16.43
C HIS A 142 2.40 8.54 -17.25
N ALA A 143 1.21 8.57 -16.65
CA ALA A 143 -0.03 8.28 -17.36
C ALA A 143 -0.34 9.34 -18.43
N ALA A 144 -0.13 10.62 -18.13
CA ALA A 144 -0.30 11.72 -19.09
C ALA A 144 0.66 11.58 -20.27
N TYR A 145 1.94 11.31 -20.02
CA TYR A 145 2.94 11.10 -21.07
C TYR A 145 2.59 9.96 -22.04
N ARG A 146 2.03 8.84 -21.52
CA ARG A 146 1.59 7.71 -22.35
C ARG A 146 0.33 7.99 -23.19
N ALA A 147 -0.47 8.95 -22.78
CA ALA A 147 -1.71 9.32 -23.50
C ALA A 147 -1.44 10.28 -24.68
N GLU A 148 -0.29 10.94 -24.70
CA GLU A 148 0.11 11.91 -25.73
C GLU A 148 0.97 11.29 -26.86
N GLY A 149 1.46 10.07 -26.70
CA GLY A 149 2.30 9.34 -27.66
C GLY A 149 1.57 8.17 -28.30
#